data_c71b07547a0d6570f32c724389be3976
#
_entry.id   c71b07547a0d6570f32c724389be3976
#
_cell.length_a   1.000
_cell.length_b   1.000
_cell.length_c   1.000
_cell.angle_alpha   90.00
_cell.angle_beta   90.00
_cell.angle_gamma   90.00
#
_symmetry.space_group_name_H-M   'P 1'
#
loop_
_entity.id
_entity.type
_entity.pdbx_description
1 polymer ?
#
loop_
_entity_poly.entity_id
_entity_poly.type
_entity_poly.pdbx_seq_one_letter_code
_entity_poly.pdbx_strand_id
1 'polypeptide(L)'
;NLRYAGHIVHILCCGGNMGFTFQDTRYNIAVGDYVILPNGELGSEFSISDDFQGILMSLSETFVASIAIRSNYGIIGHLSLLQNPVMKLSPHDFRICEAALQCLRMRMTEKGHSFYEELLGSLLTAHILDLYDIHARSRNISQLSEHTASQLRKFIELLYNGEYIRNRELDFYASRLCITPHYLSELCRKVSGRPATYWIDRFTIQEITRLLRQKELSLTAISERMNFSSVSYFSRYVQTVSYTLLRAHETELHLVC
;
A
#
# COMPACT_ATOMS: atom_id res chain seq x y z
N ASN A 1 9.96 -10.14 -11.97
CA ASN A 1 8.98 -9.67 -10.97
C ASN A 1 9.10 -10.35 -9.58
N LEU A 2 9.64 -11.57 -9.47
CA LEU A 2 9.85 -12.26 -8.18
C LEU A 2 10.91 -11.60 -7.27
N ARG A 3 11.73 -10.71 -7.80
CA ARG A 3 12.87 -10.11 -7.08
C ARG A 3 12.46 -9.14 -5.96
N TYR A 4 11.22 -8.64 -5.98
CA TYR A 4 10.70 -7.66 -5.02
C TYR A 4 9.44 -8.14 -4.30
N ALA A 5 9.19 -9.45 -4.31
CA ALA A 5 8.12 -10.05 -3.51
C ALA A 5 8.35 -9.76 -2.02
N GLY A 6 7.32 -9.30 -1.30
CA GLY A 6 7.43 -8.93 0.11
C GLY A 6 8.31 -7.71 0.39
N HIS A 7 8.55 -6.86 -0.62
CA HIS A 7 9.28 -5.61 -0.47
C HIS A 7 8.40 -4.41 -0.81
N ILE A 8 8.56 -3.35 -0.05
CA ILE A 8 8.06 -2.02 -0.41
C ILE A 8 9.07 -1.41 -1.39
N VAL A 9 8.58 -0.95 -2.54
CA VAL A 9 9.45 -0.40 -3.60
C VAL A 9 9.17 1.08 -3.78
N HIS A 10 10.21 1.88 -3.67
CA HIS A 10 10.20 3.32 -3.91
C HIS A 10 10.93 3.62 -5.21
N ILE A 11 10.36 4.46 -6.06
CA ILE A 11 10.96 4.88 -7.33
C ILE A 11 10.80 6.41 -7.47
N LEU A 12 11.91 7.12 -7.60
CA LEU A 12 11.92 8.54 -7.96
C LEU A 12 12.31 8.66 -9.43
N CYS A 13 11.46 9.26 -10.26
CA CYS A 13 11.76 9.51 -11.67
C CYS A 13 12.57 10.81 -11.80
N CYS A 14 13.83 10.69 -12.24
CA CYS A 14 14.77 11.81 -12.37
C CYS A 14 14.94 12.24 -13.84
N GLY A 15 14.58 11.39 -14.82
CA GLY A 15 14.69 11.65 -16.27
C GLY A 15 13.83 10.69 -17.06
N GLY A 16 13.41 11.07 -18.26
CA GLY A 16 12.57 10.25 -19.12
C GLY A 16 11.20 9.91 -18.54
N ASN A 17 10.68 8.75 -18.94
CA ASN A 17 9.35 8.28 -18.56
C ASN A 17 9.38 6.80 -18.20
N MET A 18 8.49 6.37 -17.28
CA MET A 18 8.25 4.97 -16.98
C MET A 18 6.75 4.69 -16.95
N GLY A 19 6.32 3.62 -17.64
CA GLY A 19 4.98 3.08 -17.53
C GLY A 19 4.97 1.81 -16.69
N PHE A 20 3.92 1.59 -15.91
CA PHE A 20 3.70 0.34 -15.17
C PHE A 20 2.21 0.12 -14.91
N THR A 21 1.82 -1.13 -14.73
CA THR A 21 0.48 -1.49 -14.31
C THR A 21 0.49 -1.79 -12.82
N PHE A 22 -0.40 -1.14 -12.06
CA PHE A 22 -0.61 -1.35 -10.63
C PHE A 22 -2.07 -1.71 -10.40
N GLN A 23 -2.31 -2.96 -10.01
CA GLN A 23 -3.67 -3.48 -9.74
C GLN A 23 -4.64 -3.17 -10.91
N ASP A 24 -4.27 -3.57 -12.11
CA ASP A 24 -5.02 -3.41 -13.37
C ASP A 24 -5.15 -1.97 -13.90
N THR A 25 -4.58 -0.99 -13.21
CA THR A 25 -4.52 0.41 -13.68
C THR A 25 -3.15 0.72 -14.26
N ARG A 26 -3.13 1.25 -15.50
CA ARG A 26 -1.91 1.71 -16.16
C ARG A 26 -1.52 3.09 -15.67
N TYR A 27 -0.29 3.23 -15.18
CA TYR A 27 0.31 4.49 -14.78
C TYR A 27 1.45 4.86 -15.72
N ASN A 28 1.57 6.15 -16.03
CA ASN A 28 2.73 6.71 -16.72
C ASN A 28 3.30 7.82 -15.83
N ILE A 29 4.57 7.70 -15.48
CA ILE A 29 5.28 8.66 -14.66
C ILE A 29 6.37 9.37 -15.48
N ALA A 30 6.64 10.58 -15.08
CA ALA A 30 7.65 11.48 -15.68
C ALA A 30 8.53 12.07 -14.58
N VAL A 31 9.46 12.91 -14.98
CA VAL A 31 10.35 13.62 -14.05
C VAL A 31 9.55 14.37 -12.98
N GLY A 32 9.91 14.17 -11.72
CA GLY A 32 9.21 14.74 -10.57
C GLY A 32 8.13 13.84 -9.98
N ASP A 33 7.89 12.66 -10.54
CA ASP A 33 6.98 11.68 -9.95
C ASP A 33 7.72 10.74 -9.00
N TYR A 34 7.10 10.49 -7.85
CA TYR A 34 7.55 9.52 -6.86
C TYR A 34 6.53 8.38 -6.75
N VAL A 35 7.00 7.15 -6.91
CA VAL A 35 6.16 5.96 -6.82
C VAL A 35 6.48 5.19 -5.54
N ILE A 36 5.46 4.76 -4.81
CA ILE A 36 5.60 3.82 -3.70
C ILE A 36 4.68 2.64 -3.96
N LEU A 37 5.25 1.48 -4.26
CA LEU A 37 4.53 0.22 -4.32
C LEU A 37 4.58 -0.43 -2.93
N PRO A 38 3.45 -0.53 -2.21
CA PRO A 38 3.41 -1.13 -0.87
C PRO A 38 3.84 -2.60 -0.84
N ASN A 39 3.74 -3.28 -1.96
CA ASN A 39 4.34 -4.58 -2.26
C ASN A 39 4.75 -4.58 -3.72
N GLY A 40 6.00 -4.93 -4.02
CA GLY A 40 6.54 -4.95 -5.37
C GLY A 40 5.83 -5.92 -6.33
N GLU A 41 5.11 -6.92 -5.81
CA GLU A 41 4.29 -7.83 -6.62
C GLU A 41 3.05 -7.15 -7.23
N LEU A 42 2.60 -6.04 -6.65
CA LEU A 42 1.44 -5.30 -7.14
C LEU A 42 1.74 -4.49 -8.41
N GLY A 43 3.02 -4.30 -8.74
CA GLY A 43 3.46 -3.67 -9.97
C GLY A 43 3.79 -4.69 -11.06
N SER A 44 3.35 -4.44 -12.31
CA SER A 44 3.62 -5.30 -13.47
C SER A 44 3.79 -4.47 -14.75
N GLU A 45 4.13 -5.13 -15.85
CA GLU A 45 4.22 -4.54 -17.20
C GLU A 45 5.04 -3.24 -17.25
N PHE A 46 6.19 -3.24 -16.58
CA PHE A 46 7.07 -2.08 -16.59
C PHE A 46 7.64 -1.82 -17.97
N SER A 47 7.58 -0.56 -18.39
CA SER A 47 8.20 -0.03 -19.63
C SER A 47 8.91 1.27 -19.30
N ILE A 48 10.10 1.48 -19.85
CA ILE A 48 10.90 2.69 -19.65
C ILE A 48 11.28 3.27 -21.01
N SER A 49 11.41 4.60 -21.08
CA SER A 49 11.98 5.27 -22.24
C SER A 49 13.52 5.11 -22.25
N ASP A 50 14.14 5.30 -23.42
CA ASP A 50 15.61 5.14 -23.58
C ASP A 50 16.41 6.11 -22.72
N ASP A 51 15.84 7.27 -22.38
CA ASP A 51 16.41 8.32 -21.54
C ASP A 51 15.98 8.23 -20.07
N PHE A 52 15.34 7.13 -19.66
CA PHE A 52 14.86 6.97 -18.28
C PHE A 52 16.02 6.96 -17.28
N GLN A 53 15.89 7.83 -16.29
CA GLN A 53 16.77 7.88 -15.12
C GLN A 53 15.90 7.85 -13.86
N GLY A 54 16.20 6.99 -12.93
CA GLY A 54 15.44 6.87 -11.70
C GLY A 54 16.27 6.31 -10.54
N ILE A 55 15.88 6.66 -9.33
CA ILE A 55 16.43 6.08 -8.10
C ILE A 55 15.40 5.09 -7.59
N LEU A 56 15.79 3.81 -7.52
CA LEU A 56 14.97 2.74 -6.96
C LEU A 56 15.52 2.34 -5.61
N MET A 57 14.64 2.30 -4.60
CA MET A 57 14.91 1.76 -3.27
C MET A 57 13.92 0.63 -2.98
N SER A 58 14.44 -0.50 -2.50
CA SER A 58 13.64 -1.66 -2.13
C SER A 58 13.88 -1.98 -0.65
N LEU A 59 12.80 -2.05 0.12
CA LEU A 59 12.81 -2.26 1.58
C LEU A 59 12.05 -3.54 1.92
N SER A 60 12.65 -4.43 2.70
CA SER A 60 11.91 -5.59 3.21
C SER A 60 10.83 -5.15 4.21
N GLU A 61 9.68 -5.83 4.20
CA GLU A 61 8.60 -5.55 5.15
C GLU A 61 9.08 -5.69 6.61
N THR A 62 9.97 -6.65 6.89
CA THR A 62 10.54 -6.86 8.22
C THR A 62 11.39 -5.67 8.67
N PHE A 63 12.20 -5.09 7.78
CA PHE A 63 13.00 -3.91 8.10
C PHE A 63 12.11 -2.69 8.35
N VAL A 64 11.12 -2.45 7.49
CA VAL A 64 10.16 -1.35 7.67
C VAL A 64 9.38 -1.51 8.97
N ALA A 65 8.95 -2.72 9.32
CA ALA A 65 8.27 -2.99 10.58
C ALA A 65 9.15 -2.71 11.81
N SER A 66 10.48 -2.97 11.71
CA SER A 66 11.43 -2.70 12.81
C SER A 66 11.63 -1.22 13.11
N ILE A 67 11.51 -0.37 12.09
CA ILE A 67 11.64 1.09 12.19
C ILE A 67 10.29 1.80 12.15
N ALA A 68 9.17 1.03 12.14
CA ALA A 68 7.83 1.56 11.94
C ALA A 68 7.56 2.77 12.84
N ILE A 69 7.39 3.89 12.20
CA ILE A 69 6.99 5.13 12.84
C ILE A 69 5.58 4.91 13.36
N ARG A 70 5.40 5.00 14.66
CA ARG A 70 4.08 4.98 15.32
C ARG A 70 3.35 6.31 15.04
N SER A 71 3.22 6.65 13.78
CA SER A 71 2.54 7.84 13.32
C SER A 71 1.10 7.49 12.94
N ASN A 72 0.14 8.28 13.41
CA ASN A 72 -1.25 8.17 12.99
C ASN A 72 -1.40 8.29 11.46
N TYR A 73 -0.47 8.97 10.82
CA TYR A 73 -0.47 9.20 9.39
C TYR A 73 0.03 8.01 8.55
N GLY A 74 0.92 7.18 9.09
CA GLY A 74 1.51 6.06 8.34
C GLY A 74 0.47 5.09 7.77
N ILE A 75 -0.56 4.80 8.54
CA ILE A 75 -1.65 3.92 8.13
C ILE A 75 -2.55 4.59 7.08
N ILE A 76 -2.84 5.87 7.27
CA ILE A 76 -3.61 6.68 6.31
C ILE A 76 -2.86 6.78 4.98
N GLY A 77 -1.56 7.06 5.03
CA GLY A 77 -0.68 7.07 3.88
C GLY A 77 -0.67 5.73 3.15
N HIS A 78 -0.56 4.63 3.88
CA HIS A 78 -0.55 3.29 3.30
C HIS A 78 -1.84 2.97 2.54
N LEU A 79 -3.02 3.24 3.10
CA LEU A 79 -4.30 3.05 2.40
C LEU A 79 -4.39 3.90 1.13
N SER A 80 -3.91 5.13 1.20
CA SER A 80 -3.86 6.02 0.04
C SER A 80 -2.94 5.50 -1.05
N LEU A 81 -1.76 4.97 -0.70
CA LEU A 81 -0.81 4.38 -1.64
C LEU A 81 -1.35 3.11 -2.29
N LEU A 82 -2.14 2.32 -1.57
CA LEU A 82 -2.85 1.19 -2.15
C LEU A 82 -3.87 1.61 -3.22
N GLN A 83 -4.39 2.83 -3.15
CA GLN A 83 -5.30 3.41 -4.14
C GLN A 83 -4.56 4.01 -5.33
N ASN A 84 -3.57 4.86 -5.04
CA ASN A 84 -2.74 5.53 -6.03
C ASN A 84 -1.29 5.54 -5.55
N PRO A 85 -0.40 4.75 -6.18
CA PRO A 85 0.98 4.63 -5.77
C PRO A 85 1.84 5.82 -6.22
N VAL A 86 1.30 6.76 -6.99
CA VAL A 86 2.05 7.87 -7.59
C VAL A 86 1.80 9.17 -6.83
N MET A 87 2.87 9.86 -6.46
CA MET A 87 2.86 11.20 -5.91
C MET A 87 3.53 12.16 -6.88
N LYS A 88 2.88 13.28 -7.19
CA LYS A 88 3.45 14.39 -7.94
C LYS A 88 4.21 15.30 -6.98
N LEU A 89 5.52 15.42 -7.13
CA LEU A 89 6.34 16.25 -6.27
C LEU A 89 6.42 17.70 -6.79
N SER A 90 6.44 18.65 -5.85
CA SER A 90 6.89 20.01 -6.19
C SER A 90 8.41 20.00 -6.47
N PRO A 91 8.95 21.01 -7.18
CA PRO A 91 10.40 21.12 -7.38
C PRO A 91 11.22 21.15 -6.07
N HIS A 92 10.62 21.64 -4.99
CA HIS A 92 11.23 21.63 -3.66
C HIS A 92 11.25 20.22 -3.07
N ASP A 93 10.10 19.55 -3.07
CA ASP A 93 9.96 18.18 -2.53
C ASP A 93 10.80 17.18 -3.32
N PHE A 94 10.89 17.36 -4.64
CA PHE A 94 11.78 16.54 -5.49
C PHE A 94 13.23 16.59 -5.01
N ARG A 95 13.78 17.81 -4.77
CA ARG A 95 15.16 17.94 -4.29
C ARG A 95 15.36 17.29 -2.91
N ILE A 96 14.39 17.40 -2.02
CA ILE A 96 14.45 16.75 -0.69
C ILE A 96 14.49 15.23 -0.86
N CYS A 97 13.56 14.67 -1.62
CA CYS A 97 13.50 13.21 -1.84
C CYS A 97 14.76 12.69 -2.55
N GLU A 98 15.23 13.39 -3.58
CA GLU A 98 16.46 13.02 -4.30
C GLU A 98 17.68 13.01 -3.38
N ALA A 99 17.89 14.08 -2.59
CA ALA A 99 18.99 14.17 -1.65
C ALA A 99 18.93 13.07 -0.58
N ALA A 100 17.74 12.79 -0.04
CA ALA A 100 17.54 11.72 0.95
C ALA A 100 17.90 10.35 0.38
N LEU A 101 17.40 10.00 -0.83
CA LEU A 101 17.70 8.74 -1.49
C LEU A 101 19.17 8.60 -1.86
N GLN A 102 19.82 9.68 -2.30
CA GLN A 102 21.26 9.70 -2.59
C GLN A 102 22.08 9.50 -1.30
N CYS A 103 21.69 10.16 -0.20
CA CYS A 103 22.32 9.97 1.11
C CYS A 103 22.21 8.52 1.58
N LEU A 104 21.01 7.94 1.53
CA LEU A 104 20.79 6.53 1.87
C LEU A 104 21.68 5.61 1.03
N ARG A 105 21.73 5.81 -0.30
CA ARG A 105 22.57 5.03 -1.22
C ARG A 105 24.04 5.10 -0.85
N MET A 106 24.56 6.29 -0.53
CA MET A 106 25.95 6.50 -0.11
C MET A 106 26.24 5.74 1.19
N ARG A 107 25.36 5.87 2.19
CA ARG A 107 25.53 5.24 3.50
C ARG A 107 25.41 3.71 3.44
N MET A 108 24.63 3.16 2.53
CA MET A 108 24.55 1.70 2.32
C MET A 108 25.88 1.06 1.92
N THR A 109 26.84 1.81 1.42
CA THR A 109 28.18 1.31 1.09
C THR A 109 29.12 1.30 2.29
N GLU A 110 28.81 2.00 3.38
CA GLU A 110 29.64 2.19 4.57
C GLU A 110 29.41 1.09 5.64
N LYS A 111 29.46 -0.17 5.25
CA LYS A 111 29.18 -1.33 6.14
C LYS A 111 30.06 -1.43 7.38
N GLY A 112 31.19 -0.73 7.41
CA GLY A 112 32.10 -0.66 8.56
C GLY A 112 31.70 0.35 9.64
N HIS A 113 30.61 1.10 9.46
CA HIS A 113 30.13 2.06 10.46
C HIS A 113 29.60 1.35 11.70
N SER A 114 30.08 1.73 12.90
CA SER A 114 29.73 1.05 14.17
C SER A 114 28.24 1.03 14.50
N PHE A 115 27.47 1.98 13.99
CA PHE A 115 26.02 2.11 14.16
C PHE A 115 25.31 2.09 12.79
N TYR A 116 25.71 1.15 11.93
CA TYR A 116 25.25 1.11 10.53
C TYR A 116 23.74 0.97 10.40
N GLU A 117 23.16 0.02 11.13
CA GLU A 117 21.71 -0.24 11.06
C GLU A 117 20.88 0.89 11.65
N GLU A 118 21.30 1.46 12.79
CA GLU A 118 20.63 2.58 13.44
C GLU A 118 20.71 3.84 12.58
N LEU A 119 21.84 4.07 11.92
CA LEU A 119 22.04 5.19 11.02
C LEU A 119 21.11 5.09 9.82
N LEU A 120 21.10 3.94 9.15
CA LEU A 120 20.19 3.71 8.01
C LEU A 120 18.73 3.80 8.43
N GLY A 121 18.36 3.22 9.57
CA GLY A 121 17.01 3.30 10.13
C GLY A 121 16.58 4.75 10.39
N SER A 122 17.47 5.58 10.95
CA SER A 122 17.20 6.99 11.23
C SER A 122 17.03 7.81 9.96
N LEU A 123 17.89 7.62 8.96
CA LEU A 123 17.81 8.29 7.66
C LEU A 123 16.54 7.89 6.90
N LEU A 124 16.21 6.61 6.90
CA LEU A 124 14.98 6.13 6.27
C LEU A 124 13.74 6.67 7.00
N THR A 125 13.77 6.73 8.34
CA THR A 125 12.69 7.31 9.14
C THR A 125 12.45 8.77 8.78
N ALA A 126 13.51 9.57 8.66
CA ALA A 126 13.41 10.97 8.24
C ALA A 126 12.78 11.08 6.83
N HIS A 127 13.26 10.29 5.88
CA HIS A 127 12.71 10.28 4.51
C HIS A 127 11.22 9.86 4.47
N ILE A 128 10.82 8.86 5.25
CA ILE A 128 9.40 8.44 5.35
C ILE A 128 8.54 9.58 5.93
N LEU A 129 9.03 10.32 6.92
CA LEU A 129 8.32 11.47 7.49
C LEU A 129 8.12 12.58 6.46
N ASP A 130 9.15 12.89 5.64
CA ASP A 130 9.02 13.82 4.53
C ASP A 130 7.95 13.35 3.52
N LEU A 131 7.98 12.07 3.14
CA LEU A 131 6.96 11.50 2.25
C LEU A 131 5.55 11.58 2.84
N TYR A 132 5.40 11.39 4.15
CA TYR A 132 4.12 11.55 4.83
C TYR A 132 3.61 12.99 4.79
N ASP A 133 4.49 13.97 5.02
CA ASP A 133 4.14 15.39 4.94
C ASP A 133 3.73 15.78 3.51
N ILE A 134 4.52 15.38 2.52
CA ILE A 134 4.23 15.61 1.10
C ILE A 134 2.87 15.04 0.72
N HIS A 135 2.61 13.80 1.11
CA HIS A 135 1.36 13.13 0.82
C HIS A 135 0.17 13.78 1.57
N ALA A 136 0.35 14.19 2.83
CA ALA A 136 -0.67 14.88 3.61
C ALA A 136 -1.08 16.21 2.98
N ARG A 137 -0.09 16.99 2.54
CA ARG A 137 -0.32 18.28 1.87
C ARG A 137 -1.07 18.11 0.55
N SER A 138 -0.74 17.07 -0.22
CA SER A 138 -1.36 16.82 -1.53
C SER A 138 -2.84 16.44 -1.45
N ARG A 139 -3.29 15.88 -0.33
CA ARG A 139 -4.66 15.35 -0.15
C ARG A 139 -5.55 16.11 0.84
N ASN A 140 -5.09 17.21 1.43
CA ASN A 140 -5.82 17.95 2.49
C ASN A 140 -6.25 17.05 3.69
N ILE A 141 -5.50 15.98 3.97
CA ILE A 141 -5.83 15.01 5.03
C ILE A 141 -5.46 15.55 6.43
N SER A 142 -4.85 16.72 6.51
CA SER A 142 -4.34 17.36 7.74
C SER A 142 -5.38 17.62 8.85
N GLN A 143 -6.66 17.24 8.66
CA GLN A 143 -7.76 17.54 9.59
C GLN A 143 -8.43 16.32 10.24
N LEU A 144 -7.80 15.14 10.22
CA LEU A 144 -8.35 14.03 10.99
C LEU A 144 -8.05 14.23 12.48
N SER A 145 -9.11 14.18 13.31
CA SER A 145 -8.90 14.17 14.76
C SER A 145 -8.08 12.94 15.17
N GLU A 146 -7.32 13.06 16.23
CA GLU A 146 -6.51 11.95 16.76
C GLU A 146 -7.36 10.71 17.08
N HIS A 147 -8.58 10.91 17.54
CA HIS A 147 -9.56 9.85 17.77
C HIS A 147 -9.89 9.09 16.47
N THR A 148 -10.21 9.80 15.40
CA THR A 148 -10.52 9.24 14.08
C THR A 148 -9.33 8.43 13.51
N ALA A 149 -8.13 9.00 13.61
CA ALA A 149 -6.91 8.33 13.16
C ALA A 149 -6.63 7.06 13.98
N SER A 150 -6.88 7.09 15.30
CA SER A 150 -6.74 5.92 16.19
C SER A 150 -7.71 4.80 15.84
N GLN A 151 -8.98 5.11 15.54
CA GLN A 151 -9.97 4.11 15.13
C GLN A 151 -9.58 3.45 13.81
N LEU A 152 -9.14 4.23 12.84
CA LEU A 152 -8.71 3.71 11.54
C LEU A 152 -7.46 2.82 11.69
N ARG A 153 -6.50 3.22 12.55
CA ARG A 153 -5.32 2.40 12.85
C ARG A 153 -5.71 1.04 13.37
N LYS A 154 -6.58 0.97 14.37
CA LYS A 154 -7.06 -0.30 14.94
C LYS A 154 -7.76 -1.17 13.89
N PHE A 155 -8.54 -0.57 12.99
CA PHE A 155 -9.15 -1.30 11.87
C PHE A 155 -8.10 -1.95 10.97
N ILE A 156 -7.08 -1.19 10.58
CA ILE A 156 -6.00 -1.68 9.73
C ILE A 156 -5.14 -2.73 10.44
N GLU A 157 -4.88 -2.56 11.73
CA GLU A 157 -4.18 -3.57 12.55
C GLU A 157 -4.94 -4.90 12.56
N LEU A 158 -6.29 -4.89 12.65
CA LEU A 158 -7.10 -6.10 12.53
C LEU A 158 -6.94 -6.76 11.15
N LEU A 159 -6.88 -5.99 10.08
CA LEU A 159 -6.64 -6.51 8.73
C LEU A 159 -5.23 -7.12 8.61
N TYR A 160 -4.18 -6.43 9.07
CA TYR A 160 -2.82 -6.98 9.04
C TYR A 160 -2.63 -8.21 9.93
N ASN A 161 -3.38 -8.31 11.02
CA ASN A 161 -3.39 -9.50 11.88
C ASN A 161 -4.15 -10.69 11.26
N GLY A 162 -4.69 -10.53 10.04
CA GLY A 162 -5.34 -11.61 9.31
C GLY A 162 -6.77 -11.93 9.77
N GLU A 163 -7.42 -11.02 10.50
CA GLU A 163 -8.80 -11.24 10.96
C GLU A 163 -9.78 -11.52 9.82
N TYR A 164 -9.53 -11.00 8.62
CA TYR A 164 -10.32 -11.25 7.42
C TYR A 164 -10.35 -12.73 6.99
N ILE A 165 -9.40 -13.53 7.44
CA ILE A 165 -9.39 -14.97 7.17
C ILE A 165 -10.63 -15.64 7.79
N ARG A 166 -10.97 -15.22 9.00
CA ARG A 166 -12.08 -15.80 9.79
C ARG A 166 -13.34 -14.93 9.75
N ASN A 167 -13.18 -13.62 9.68
CA ASN A 167 -14.25 -12.64 9.85
C ASN A 167 -14.24 -11.65 8.69
N ARG A 168 -15.21 -11.73 7.79
CA ARG A 168 -15.35 -10.84 6.62
C ARG A 168 -16.48 -9.83 6.76
N GLU A 169 -17.29 -9.98 7.81
CA GLU A 169 -18.43 -9.12 8.08
C GLU A 169 -18.00 -7.80 8.72
N LEU A 170 -18.52 -6.69 8.20
CA LEU A 170 -18.22 -5.34 8.70
C LEU A 170 -18.56 -5.17 10.19
N ASP A 171 -19.62 -5.84 10.65
CA ASP A 171 -20.08 -5.79 12.04
C ASP A 171 -19.05 -6.31 13.03
N PHE A 172 -18.27 -7.32 12.63
CA PHE A 172 -17.18 -7.82 13.45
C PHE A 172 -16.14 -6.72 13.75
N TYR A 173 -15.68 -6.03 12.72
CA TYR A 173 -14.68 -4.96 12.86
C TYR A 173 -15.23 -3.77 13.65
N ALA A 174 -16.45 -3.37 13.33
CA ALA A 174 -17.13 -2.27 14.02
C ALA A 174 -17.29 -2.56 15.52
N SER A 175 -17.69 -3.77 15.87
CA SER A 175 -17.82 -4.21 17.26
C SER A 175 -16.48 -4.20 18.00
N ARG A 176 -15.40 -4.68 17.36
CA ARG A 176 -14.04 -4.65 17.93
C ARG A 176 -13.54 -3.24 18.21
N LEU A 177 -14.02 -2.27 17.44
CA LEU A 177 -13.67 -0.85 17.55
C LEU A 177 -14.64 -0.05 18.43
N CYS A 178 -15.71 -0.69 18.93
CA CYS A 178 -16.79 -0.05 19.71
C CYS A 178 -17.43 1.14 18.95
N ILE A 179 -17.64 0.98 17.63
CA ILE A 179 -18.29 1.96 16.75
C ILE A 179 -19.35 1.28 15.88
N THR A 180 -20.18 2.08 15.19
CA THR A 180 -21.17 1.51 14.27
C THR A 180 -20.52 1.12 12.92
N PRO A 181 -21.05 0.11 12.20
CA PRO A 181 -20.59 -0.26 10.87
C PRO A 181 -20.62 0.89 9.88
N HIS A 182 -21.69 1.70 9.94
CA HIS A 182 -21.83 2.88 9.11
C HIS A 182 -20.68 3.88 9.35
N TYR A 183 -20.38 4.17 10.63
CA TYR A 183 -19.33 5.10 10.99
C TYR A 183 -17.94 4.59 10.53
N LEU A 184 -17.64 3.30 10.68
CA LEU A 184 -16.41 2.72 10.18
C LEU A 184 -16.28 2.86 8.67
N SER A 185 -17.35 2.61 7.91
CA SER A 185 -17.37 2.80 6.45
C SER A 185 -17.15 4.26 6.05
N GLU A 186 -17.77 5.22 6.74
CA GLU A 186 -17.58 6.64 6.47
C GLU A 186 -16.14 7.11 6.81
N LEU A 187 -15.54 6.59 7.89
CA LEU A 187 -14.15 6.84 8.21
C LEU A 187 -13.23 6.39 7.07
N CYS A 188 -13.42 5.17 6.59
CA CYS A 188 -12.63 4.63 5.48
C CYS A 188 -12.83 5.44 4.20
N ARG A 189 -14.09 5.83 3.87
CA ARG A 189 -14.39 6.66 2.69
C ARG A 189 -13.72 8.03 2.77
N LYS A 190 -13.77 8.67 3.92
CA LYS A 190 -13.17 10.00 4.11
C LYS A 190 -11.67 10.01 3.83
N VAL A 191 -10.99 8.92 4.17
CA VAL A 191 -9.53 8.82 4.07
C VAL A 191 -9.08 8.22 2.75
N SER A 192 -9.76 7.17 2.30
CA SER A 192 -9.34 6.37 1.15
C SER A 192 -10.31 6.42 -0.04
N GLY A 193 -11.42 7.16 0.05
CA GLY A 193 -12.45 7.16 -0.97
C GLY A 193 -13.27 5.85 -1.04
N ARG A 194 -12.93 4.84 -0.24
CA ARG A 194 -13.53 3.50 -0.29
C ARG A 194 -14.12 3.09 1.06
N PRO A 195 -15.25 2.36 1.09
CA PRO A 195 -15.83 1.87 2.34
C PRO A 195 -14.95 0.80 2.99
N ALA A 196 -15.19 0.54 4.28
CA ALA A 196 -14.43 -0.47 5.02
C ALA A 196 -14.56 -1.89 4.42
N THR A 197 -15.73 -2.27 3.90
CA THR A 197 -15.97 -3.55 3.21
C THR A 197 -15.02 -3.75 2.03
N TYR A 198 -14.75 -2.70 1.24
CA TYR A 198 -13.79 -2.75 0.15
C TYR A 198 -12.40 -3.20 0.63
N TRP A 199 -11.95 -2.71 1.78
CA TRP A 199 -10.64 -3.07 2.33
C TRP A 199 -10.60 -4.48 2.88
N ILE A 200 -11.67 -4.93 3.56
CA ILE A 200 -11.81 -6.31 4.03
C ILE A 200 -11.74 -7.28 2.85
N ASP A 201 -12.54 -7.02 1.83
CA ASP A 201 -12.60 -7.83 0.61
C ASP A 201 -11.25 -7.88 -0.12
N ARG A 202 -10.60 -6.73 -0.22
CA ARG A 202 -9.31 -6.60 -0.87
C ARG A 202 -8.24 -7.45 -0.18
N PHE A 203 -8.09 -7.35 1.14
CA PHE A 203 -7.14 -8.18 1.90
C PHE A 203 -7.48 -9.67 1.76
N THR A 204 -8.76 -10.01 1.77
CA THR A 204 -9.24 -11.39 1.55
C THR A 204 -8.82 -11.92 0.18
N ILE A 205 -9.07 -11.16 -0.90
CA ILE A 205 -8.73 -11.58 -2.27
C ILE A 205 -7.22 -11.64 -2.48
N GLN A 206 -6.45 -10.71 -1.90
CA GLN A 206 -4.98 -10.76 -1.97
C GLN A 206 -4.44 -12.06 -1.36
N GLU A 207 -4.92 -12.46 -0.17
CA GLU A 207 -4.49 -13.70 0.47
C GLU A 207 -4.93 -14.93 -0.33
N ILE A 208 -6.16 -14.97 -0.84
CA ILE A 208 -6.63 -16.04 -1.72
C ILE A 208 -5.74 -16.15 -2.96
N THR A 209 -5.42 -15.04 -3.61
CA THR A 209 -4.55 -14.99 -4.78
C THR A 209 -3.15 -15.51 -4.46
N ARG A 210 -2.59 -15.12 -3.30
CA ARG A 210 -1.30 -15.61 -2.82
C ARG A 210 -1.31 -17.14 -2.65
N LEU A 211 -2.36 -17.69 -2.03
CA LEU A 211 -2.49 -19.13 -1.83
C LEU A 211 -2.65 -19.89 -3.15
N LEU A 212 -3.43 -19.36 -4.10
CA LEU A 212 -3.58 -19.94 -5.44
C LEU A 212 -2.26 -19.97 -6.22
N ARG A 213 -1.42 -18.94 -6.10
CA ARG A 213 -0.12 -18.88 -6.77
C ARG A 213 0.87 -19.94 -6.26
N GLN A 214 0.76 -20.37 -5.02
CA GLN A 214 1.62 -21.41 -4.44
C GLN A 214 1.44 -22.79 -5.09
N LYS A 215 0.31 -23.04 -5.82
CA LYS A 215 -0.04 -24.28 -6.56
C LYS A 215 0.01 -25.59 -5.73
N GLU A 216 0.28 -25.51 -4.44
CA GLU A 216 0.38 -26.66 -3.53
C GLU A 216 -0.95 -27.04 -2.90
N LEU A 217 -1.91 -26.12 -2.90
CA LEU A 217 -3.20 -26.29 -2.24
C LEU A 217 -4.32 -26.45 -3.25
N SER A 218 -5.23 -27.42 -2.98
CA SER A 218 -6.47 -27.52 -3.72
C SER A 218 -7.42 -26.35 -3.37
N LEU A 219 -8.43 -26.10 -4.25
CA LEU A 219 -9.46 -25.10 -3.97
C LEU A 219 -10.21 -25.39 -2.66
N THR A 220 -10.41 -26.66 -2.35
CA THR A 220 -11.03 -27.10 -1.09
C THR A 220 -10.16 -26.70 0.09
N ALA A 221 -8.86 -27.00 0.06
CA ALA A 221 -7.94 -26.65 1.12
C ALA A 221 -7.82 -25.13 1.32
N ILE A 222 -7.84 -24.36 0.23
CA ILE A 222 -7.85 -22.89 0.31
C ILE A 222 -9.16 -22.39 0.95
N SER A 223 -10.31 -22.93 0.53
CA SER A 223 -11.61 -22.61 1.08
C SER A 223 -11.68 -22.85 2.60
N GLU A 224 -11.18 -24.00 3.04
CA GLU A 224 -11.09 -24.35 4.47
C GLU A 224 -10.12 -23.42 5.24
N ARG A 225 -8.94 -23.20 4.69
CA ARG A 225 -7.93 -22.30 5.29
C ARG A 225 -8.43 -20.87 5.44
N MET A 226 -9.22 -20.40 4.49
CA MET A 226 -9.87 -19.09 4.49
C MET A 226 -11.21 -19.09 5.26
N ASN A 227 -11.53 -20.17 5.97
CA ASN A 227 -12.73 -20.30 6.79
C ASN A 227 -14.04 -20.02 6.03
N PHE A 228 -14.17 -20.54 4.82
CA PHE A 228 -15.44 -20.54 4.09
C PHE A 228 -16.26 -21.77 4.45
N SER A 229 -17.59 -21.60 4.55
CA SER A 229 -18.51 -22.67 4.89
C SER A 229 -18.65 -23.74 3.80
N SER A 230 -18.30 -23.42 2.55
CA SER A 230 -18.28 -24.37 1.42
C SER A 230 -17.45 -23.83 0.27
N VAL A 231 -16.93 -24.73 -0.58
CA VAL A 231 -16.22 -24.38 -1.82
C VAL A 231 -17.12 -23.62 -2.79
N SER A 232 -18.42 -23.90 -2.82
CA SER A 232 -19.38 -23.20 -3.66
C SER A 232 -19.55 -21.74 -3.22
N TYR A 233 -19.61 -21.48 -1.90
CA TYR A 233 -19.66 -20.12 -1.37
C TYR A 233 -18.34 -19.40 -1.61
N PHE A 234 -17.20 -20.06 -1.40
CA PHE A 234 -15.87 -19.54 -1.72
C PHE A 234 -15.77 -19.09 -3.18
N SER A 235 -16.13 -19.94 -4.13
CA SER A 235 -16.06 -19.62 -5.57
C SER A 235 -16.94 -18.44 -5.93
N ARG A 236 -18.18 -18.40 -5.42
CA ARG A 236 -19.09 -17.27 -5.62
C ARG A 236 -18.56 -15.97 -5.02
N TYR A 237 -18.00 -16.02 -3.80
CA TYR A 237 -17.40 -14.87 -3.15
C TYR A 237 -16.24 -14.29 -4.00
N VAL A 238 -15.30 -15.15 -4.43
CA VAL A 238 -14.17 -14.76 -5.26
C VAL A 238 -14.65 -14.09 -6.54
N GLN A 239 -15.61 -14.68 -7.25
CA GLN A 239 -16.15 -14.10 -8.49
C GLN A 239 -16.80 -12.74 -8.25
N THR A 240 -17.68 -12.64 -7.24
CA THR A 240 -18.42 -11.40 -6.94
C THR A 240 -17.49 -10.28 -6.51
N VAL A 241 -16.56 -10.56 -5.60
CA VAL A 241 -15.66 -9.56 -5.03
C VAL A 241 -14.63 -9.12 -6.07
N SER A 242 -14.04 -10.05 -6.83
CA SER A 242 -13.11 -9.69 -7.90
C SER A 242 -13.79 -8.80 -8.96
N TYR A 243 -15.02 -9.13 -9.37
CA TYR A 243 -15.77 -8.27 -10.28
C TYR A 243 -16.08 -6.88 -9.70
N THR A 244 -16.46 -6.81 -8.42
CA THR A 244 -16.72 -5.54 -7.73
C THR A 244 -15.46 -4.68 -7.62
N LEU A 245 -14.31 -5.30 -7.31
CA LEU A 245 -13.03 -4.60 -7.25
C LEU A 245 -12.61 -4.07 -8.64
N LEU A 246 -12.79 -4.85 -9.70
CA LEU A 246 -12.51 -4.42 -11.08
C LEU A 246 -13.40 -3.24 -11.48
N ARG A 247 -14.72 -3.31 -11.26
CA ARG A 247 -15.63 -2.18 -11.58
C ARG A 247 -15.33 -0.92 -10.77
N ALA A 248 -14.89 -1.07 -9.53
CA ALA A 248 -14.48 0.08 -8.73
C ALA A 248 -13.28 0.82 -9.33
N HIS A 249 -12.41 0.11 -10.07
CA HIS A 249 -11.30 0.72 -10.83
C HIS A 249 -11.77 1.37 -12.13
N GLU A 250 -12.70 0.77 -12.86
CA GLU A 250 -13.23 1.33 -14.11
C GLU A 250 -13.94 2.68 -13.91
N THR A 251 -14.62 2.86 -12.78
CA THR A 251 -15.30 4.14 -12.46
C THR A 251 -14.32 5.29 -12.17
N GLU A 252 -13.09 5.00 -11.77
CA GLU A 252 -12.05 6.03 -11.58
C GLU A 252 -11.44 6.51 -12.91
N LEU A 253 -11.45 5.66 -13.95
CA LEU A 253 -10.97 6.02 -15.29
C LEU A 253 -11.87 7.05 -16.00
N HIS A 254 -13.13 7.20 -15.61
CA HIS A 254 -14.07 8.16 -16.19
C HIS A 254 -14.06 9.54 -15.54
N LEU A 255 -13.31 9.74 -14.44
CA LEU A 255 -13.20 11.02 -13.72
C LEU A 255 -11.94 11.82 -14.07
N VAL A 256 -11.13 11.34 -15.02
CA VAL A 256 -9.90 11.99 -15.49
C VAL A 256 -10.03 12.31 -16.99
N CYS A 257 -11.14 12.92 -17.39
CA CYS A 257 -11.31 13.62 -18.67
C CYS A 257 -11.46 15.10 -18.43
#